data_2fe47eb36a612dd9fcbe530b412874d0
#
_entry.id   2fe47eb36a612dd9fcbe530b412874d0
#
_cell.length_a   1.000
_cell.length_b   1.000
_cell.length_c   1.000
_cell.angle_alpha   90.00
_cell.angle_beta   90.00
_cell.angle_gamma   90.00
#
_symmetry.space_group_name_H-M   'P 1'
#
loop_
_entity.id
_entity.type
_entity.pdbx_description
1 polymer ?
#
loop_
_entity_poly.entity_id
_entity_poly.type
_entity_poly.pdbx_seq_one_letter_code
_entity_poly.pdbx_strand_id
1 'polypeptide(L)'
;IEKRNTEEAEYRPVSAMRKTIGKRLAESKREIPHVYFQNEVDATQLLHAKKIFSDRALLKNGNKLTINHIILKCTAFVLAEFRDINARLADDRIAYFPHVNLGMAVSVQNGLLVPVIRNAEEKSLLEISKEAFELAKKARDGKLMPEEYEDGTFTVSNLGAAGIDGFQAIINPPEAGILAIGAIKEKPAVIDGQIVIRPMMTLAGSFDHRLIDGETAAKFMARISEVLEEVAWLAL
;
A
#
# COMPACT_ATOMS: atom_id res chain seq x y z
N ILE A 1 -3.10 -31.15 23.62
CA ILE A 1 -4.04 -30.98 22.51
C ILE A 1 -4.55 -32.36 22.16
N GLU A 2 -5.80 -32.65 22.54
CA GLU A 2 -6.45 -33.94 22.27
C GLU A 2 -6.50 -34.20 20.76
N LYS A 3 -6.13 -35.43 20.37
CA LYS A 3 -6.33 -35.97 19.02
C LYS A 3 -7.84 -36.07 18.75
N ARG A 4 -8.47 -34.97 18.34
CA ARG A 4 -9.81 -35.02 17.76
C ARG A 4 -9.68 -35.56 16.34
N ASN A 5 -10.49 -36.57 16.05
CA ASN A 5 -10.76 -37.21 14.77
C ASN A 5 -10.25 -36.45 13.53
N THR A 6 -9.04 -36.77 13.09
CA THR A 6 -8.37 -36.15 11.93
C THR A 6 -8.39 -37.05 10.70
N GLU A 7 -9.20 -38.11 10.72
CA GLU A 7 -9.22 -39.13 9.67
C GLU A 7 -9.77 -38.66 8.34
N GLU A 8 -10.46 -37.47 8.32
CA GLU A 8 -10.98 -36.84 7.09
C GLU A 8 -10.18 -35.61 6.64
N ALA A 9 -9.12 -35.20 7.35
CA ALA A 9 -8.34 -34.02 7.02
C ALA A 9 -7.21 -34.33 6.03
N GLU A 10 -7.21 -33.62 4.89
CA GLU A 10 -6.08 -33.67 3.95
C GLU A 10 -4.93 -32.82 4.47
N TYR A 11 -3.76 -33.42 4.68
CA TYR A 11 -2.54 -32.72 5.10
C TYR A 11 -1.63 -32.42 3.91
N ARG A 12 -1.31 -31.14 3.71
CA ARG A 12 -0.34 -30.71 2.71
C ARG A 12 0.86 -30.04 3.37
N PRO A 13 2.08 -30.31 2.91
CA PRO A 13 3.27 -29.67 3.46
C PRO A 13 3.24 -28.16 3.18
N VAL A 14 3.65 -27.36 4.18
CA VAL A 14 3.79 -25.90 4.02
C VAL A 14 5.05 -25.62 3.20
N SER A 15 4.93 -24.84 2.10
CA SER A 15 6.06 -24.47 1.26
C SER A 15 7.10 -23.64 2.04
N ALA A 16 8.36 -23.66 1.59
CA ALA A 16 9.44 -22.87 2.19
C ALA A 16 9.11 -21.36 2.20
N MET A 17 8.60 -20.83 1.10
CA MET A 17 8.14 -19.44 0.99
C MET A 17 7.07 -19.11 2.05
N ARG A 18 6.04 -19.95 2.19
CA ARG A 18 4.96 -19.72 3.18
C ARG A 18 5.46 -19.78 4.62
N LYS A 19 6.44 -20.66 4.90
CA LYS A 19 7.09 -20.71 6.23
C LYS A 19 7.84 -19.41 6.53
N THR A 20 8.60 -18.90 5.56
CA THR A 20 9.35 -17.64 5.69
C THR A 20 8.41 -16.45 5.87
N ILE A 21 7.37 -16.32 5.04
CA ILE A 21 6.34 -15.27 5.17
C ILE A 21 5.67 -15.35 6.54
N GLY A 22 5.23 -16.55 6.96
CA GLY A 22 4.56 -16.74 8.25
C GLY A 22 5.44 -16.35 9.43
N LYS A 23 6.74 -16.70 9.40
CA LYS A 23 7.71 -16.31 10.43
C LYS A 23 7.84 -14.78 10.51
N ARG A 24 8.07 -14.10 9.38
CA ARG A 24 8.23 -12.64 9.31
C ARG A 24 6.98 -11.89 9.79
N LEU A 25 5.80 -12.33 9.36
CA LEU A 25 4.55 -11.70 9.77
C LEU A 25 4.22 -11.93 11.25
N ALA A 26 4.49 -13.14 11.77
CA ALA A 26 4.31 -13.43 13.19
C ALA A 26 5.27 -12.62 14.06
N GLU A 27 6.52 -12.45 13.63
CA GLU A 27 7.52 -11.62 14.28
C GLU A 27 7.09 -10.15 14.30
N SER A 28 6.71 -9.60 13.13
CA SER A 28 6.19 -8.24 13.01
C SER A 28 5.03 -7.99 13.98
N LYS A 29 4.04 -8.88 13.99
CA LYS A 29 2.84 -8.70 14.82
C LYS A 29 3.10 -8.83 16.32
N ARG A 30 4.13 -9.58 16.71
CA ARG A 30 4.53 -9.77 18.11
C ARG A 30 5.39 -8.63 18.62
N GLU A 31 6.31 -8.12 17.79
CA GLU A 31 7.37 -7.20 18.21
C GLU A 31 7.06 -5.73 17.94
N ILE A 32 6.26 -5.45 16.92
CA ILE A 32 5.87 -4.09 16.58
C ILE A 32 4.52 -3.74 17.25
N PRO A 33 4.48 -2.75 18.14
CA PRO A 33 3.20 -2.25 18.68
C PRO A 33 2.49 -1.43 17.60
N HIS A 34 1.65 -2.10 16.79
CA HIS A 34 0.90 -1.46 15.72
C HIS A 34 -0.16 -0.51 16.28
N VAL A 35 -0.17 0.72 15.78
CA VAL A 35 -1.29 1.67 15.92
C VAL A 35 -1.99 1.83 14.57
N TYR A 36 -3.32 1.97 14.60
CA TYR A 36 -4.16 1.97 13.40
C TYR A 36 -4.95 3.26 13.28
N PHE A 37 -4.94 3.84 12.09
CA PHE A 37 -5.74 5.00 11.72
C PHE A 37 -6.52 4.71 10.46
N GLN A 38 -7.73 5.24 10.37
CA GLN A 38 -8.60 4.99 9.23
C GLN A 38 -9.33 6.27 8.83
N ASN A 39 -9.35 6.56 7.52
CA ASN A 39 -10.11 7.64 6.92
C ASN A 39 -10.98 7.11 5.78
N GLU A 40 -12.11 7.77 5.52
CA GLU A 40 -12.85 7.66 4.28
C GLU A 40 -12.49 8.82 3.37
N VAL A 41 -12.31 8.53 2.07
CA VAL A 41 -11.89 9.48 1.03
C VAL A 41 -12.92 9.48 -0.09
N ASP A 42 -13.32 10.67 -0.54
CA ASP A 42 -14.13 10.83 -1.76
C ASP A 42 -13.25 10.58 -2.99
N ALA A 43 -13.47 9.46 -3.67
CA ALA A 43 -12.70 9.05 -4.83
C ALA A 43 -13.17 9.67 -6.16
N THR A 44 -14.07 10.65 -6.15
CA THR A 44 -14.63 11.27 -7.36
C THR A 44 -13.54 11.80 -8.27
N GLN A 45 -12.62 12.61 -7.74
CA GLN A 45 -11.52 13.19 -8.52
C GLN A 45 -10.49 12.14 -8.93
N LEU A 46 -10.24 11.14 -8.09
CA LEU A 46 -9.37 10.02 -8.40
C LEU A 46 -9.87 9.21 -9.60
N LEU A 47 -11.18 8.92 -9.66
CA LEU A 47 -11.81 8.25 -10.80
C LEU A 47 -11.77 9.11 -12.08
N HIS A 48 -11.98 10.41 -11.94
CA HIS A 48 -11.88 11.36 -13.05
C HIS A 48 -10.45 11.44 -13.60
N ALA A 49 -9.46 11.60 -12.73
CA ALA A 49 -8.05 11.60 -13.12
C ALA A 49 -7.64 10.29 -13.81
N LYS A 50 -8.06 9.15 -13.29
CA LYS A 50 -7.82 7.85 -13.92
C LYS A 50 -8.40 7.79 -15.33
N LYS A 51 -9.60 8.33 -15.57
CA LYS A 51 -10.22 8.37 -16.91
C LYS A 51 -9.41 9.24 -17.87
N ILE A 52 -8.99 10.45 -17.44
CA ILE A 52 -8.22 11.38 -18.28
C ILE A 52 -6.84 10.84 -18.62
N PHE A 53 -6.13 10.27 -17.64
CA PHE A 53 -4.73 9.86 -17.82
C PHE A 53 -4.56 8.46 -18.39
N SER A 54 -5.59 7.59 -18.34
CA SER A 54 -5.47 6.20 -18.80
C SER A 54 -5.14 6.09 -20.29
N ASP A 55 -5.78 6.90 -21.13
CA ASP A 55 -5.55 6.89 -22.57
C ASP A 55 -4.16 7.40 -22.93
N ARG A 56 -3.71 8.47 -22.23
CA ARG A 56 -2.34 9.00 -22.38
C ARG A 56 -1.27 7.99 -21.97
N ALA A 57 -1.50 7.27 -20.86
CA ALA A 57 -0.58 6.24 -20.40
C ALA A 57 -0.51 5.06 -21.38
N LEU A 58 -1.64 4.64 -21.93
CA LEU A 58 -1.70 3.58 -22.94
C LEU A 58 -0.89 3.93 -24.18
N LEU A 59 -1.02 5.18 -24.68
CA LEU A 59 -0.28 5.67 -25.85
C LEU A 59 1.24 5.75 -25.61
N LYS A 60 1.67 6.11 -24.39
CA LYS A 60 3.10 6.30 -24.08
C LYS A 60 3.79 5.01 -23.60
N ASN A 61 3.12 4.22 -22.78
CA ASN A 61 3.73 3.07 -22.08
C ASN A 61 3.21 1.71 -22.59
N GLY A 62 2.19 1.69 -23.46
CA GLY A 62 1.52 0.45 -23.87
C GLY A 62 0.67 -0.21 -22.77
N ASN A 63 0.58 0.39 -21.58
CA ASN A 63 -0.16 -0.12 -20.41
C ASN A 63 -1.19 0.88 -19.92
N LYS A 64 -2.37 0.39 -19.53
CA LYS A 64 -3.40 1.24 -18.94
C LYS A 64 -3.00 1.68 -17.53
N LEU A 65 -3.21 2.96 -17.25
CA LEU A 65 -3.11 3.49 -15.90
C LEU A 65 -4.24 2.90 -15.02
N THR A 66 -3.88 2.48 -13.83
CA THR A 66 -4.85 2.01 -12.82
C THR A 66 -4.95 3.01 -11.67
N ILE A 67 -6.03 2.93 -10.90
CA ILE A 67 -6.19 3.69 -9.65
C ILE A 67 -5.01 3.44 -8.70
N ASN A 68 -4.54 2.19 -8.63
CA ASN A 68 -3.40 1.84 -7.79
C ASN A 68 -2.13 2.63 -8.14
N HIS A 69 -1.86 2.89 -9.42
CA HIS A 69 -0.71 3.69 -9.84
C HIS A 69 -0.81 5.14 -9.37
N ILE A 70 -2.02 5.72 -9.39
CA ILE A 70 -2.24 7.06 -8.85
C ILE A 70 -2.04 7.08 -7.34
N ILE A 71 -2.59 6.09 -6.62
CA ILE A 71 -2.40 5.95 -5.17
C ILE A 71 -0.92 5.82 -4.81
N LEU A 72 -0.16 4.99 -5.54
CA LEU A 72 1.29 4.85 -5.34
C LEU A 72 2.01 6.19 -5.51
N LYS A 73 1.69 6.97 -6.56
CA LYS A 73 2.29 8.30 -6.76
C LYS A 73 1.92 9.27 -5.64
N CYS A 74 0.65 9.32 -5.24
CA CYS A 74 0.20 10.16 -4.15
C CYS A 74 0.87 9.77 -2.82
N THR A 75 1.00 8.47 -2.55
CA THR A 75 1.65 7.97 -1.34
C THR A 75 3.14 8.34 -1.32
N ALA A 76 3.85 8.18 -2.44
CA ALA A 76 5.26 8.55 -2.54
C ALA A 76 5.47 10.07 -2.34
N PHE A 77 4.58 10.88 -2.92
CA PHE A 77 4.60 12.33 -2.76
C PHE A 77 4.43 12.75 -1.29
N VAL A 78 3.42 12.20 -0.61
CA VAL A 78 3.17 12.52 0.81
C VAL A 78 4.27 12.00 1.72
N LEU A 79 4.81 10.80 1.48
CA LEU A 79 5.92 10.27 2.27
C LEU A 79 7.17 11.13 2.22
N ALA A 80 7.43 11.83 1.12
CA ALA A 80 8.54 12.79 1.01
C ALA A 80 8.36 14.01 1.93
N GLU A 81 7.12 14.35 2.29
CA GLU A 81 6.81 15.42 3.26
C GLU A 81 6.94 14.93 4.73
N PHE A 82 6.91 13.61 4.99
CA PHE A 82 6.86 12.99 6.32
C PHE A 82 8.09 12.13 6.60
N ARG A 83 9.21 12.78 6.93
CA ARG A 83 10.49 12.13 7.21
C ARG A 83 10.40 11.05 8.30
N ASP A 84 9.60 11.29 9.34
CA ASP A 84 9.46 10.35 10.46
C ASP A 84 8.72 9.07 10.11
N ILE A 85 7.91 9.10 9.03
CA ILE A 85 7.22 7.91 8.51
C ILE A 85 8.12 7.17 7.50
N ASN A 86 8.93 7.91 6.73
CA ASN A 86 9.93 7.33 5.82
C ASN A 86 11.23 6.97 6.56
N ALA A 87 11.09 6.22 7.64
CA ALA A 87 12.17 5.85 8.56
C ALA A 87 12.01 4.40 9.03
N ARG A 88 13.00 3.88 9.72
CA ARG A 88 12.92 2.59 10.42
C ARG A 88 13.68 2.59 11.73
N LEU A 89 13.23 1.77 12.67
CA LEU A 89 13.98 1.48 13.89
C LEU A 89 15.10 0.48 13.56
N ALA A 90 16.33 0.83 13.86
CA ALA A 90 17.52 0.01 13.67
C ALA A 90 18.26 -0.09 15.03
N ASP A 91 18.02 -1.18 15.75
CA ASP A 91 18.40 -1.35 17.13
C ASP A 91 17.90 -0.17 17.99
N ASP A 92 18.80 0.59 18.62
CA ASP A 92 18.47 1.77 19.44
C ASP A 92 18.56 3.11 18.67
N ARG A 93 18.52 3.08 17.33
CA ARG A 93 18.65 4.26 16.46
C ARG A 93 17.53 4.31 15.45
N ILE A 94 17.17 5.52 15.03
CA ILE A 94 16.25 5.75 13.93
C ILE A 94 17.07 6.01 12.66
N ALA A 95 16.83 5.21 11.63
CA ALA A 95 17.37 5.42 10.30
C ALA A 95 16.34 6.16 9.44
N TYR A 96 16.64 7.40 9.06
CA TYR A 96 15.85 8.22 8.15
C TYR A 96 16.35 8.04 6.72
N PHE A 97 15.42 7.80 5.79
CA PHE A 97 15.77 7.61 4.38
C PHE A 97 15.59 8.90 3.60
N PRO A 98 16.57 9.29 2.76
CA PRO A 98 16.45 10.48 1.91
C PRO A 98 15.44 10.29 0.77
N HIS A 99 15.22 9.06 0.34
CA HIS A 99 14.32 8.70 -0.75
C HIS A 99 13.21 7.75 -0.28
N VAL A 100 12.09 7.76 -1.00
CA VAL A 100 10.96 6.87 -0.78
C VAL A 100 11.11 5.63 -1.65
N ASN A 101 11.43 4.50 -1.03
CA ASN A 101 11.41 3.20 -1.68
C ASN A 101 10.07 2.52 -1.38
N LEU A 102 9.11 2.67 -2.30
CA LEU A 102 7.73 2.31 -2.06
C LEU A 102 7.44 0.85 -2.43
N GLY A 103 7.18 0.03 -1.43
CA GLY A 103 6.71 -1.34 -1.59
C GLY A 103 5.27 -1.41 -2.08
N MET A 104 5.00 -2.30 -3.01
CA MET A 104 3.67 -2.58 -3.53
C MET A 104 3.32 -4.04 -3.30
N ALA A 105 2.30 -4.33 -2.46
CA ALA A 105 1.88 -5.70 -2.19
C ALA A 105 1.24 -6.34 -3.43
N VAL A 106 1.82 -7.45 -3.90
CA VAL A 106 1.38 -8.21 -5.07
C VAL A 106 1.06 -9.64 -4.67
N SER A 107 -0.19 -10.06 -4.87
CA SER A 107 -0.60 -11.45 -4.68
C SER A 107 0.00 -12.34 -5.76
N VAL A 108 0.59 -13.47 -5.34
CA VAL A 108 1.17 -14.50 -6.20
C VAL A 108 0.59 -15.87 -5.83
N GLN A 109 0.76 -16.87 -6.68
CA GLN A 109 0.15 -18.20 -6.51
C GLN A 109 0.37 -18.84 -5.12
N ASN A 110 1.54 -18.62 -4.53
CA ASN A 110 1.92 -19.26 -3.26
C ASN A 110 2.08 -18.28 -2.08
N GLY A 111 1.61 -17.03 -2.22
CA GLY A 111 1.75 -16.05 -1.14
C GLY A 111 1.63 -14.60 -1.60
N LEU A 112 2.42 -13.75 -0.98
CA LEU A 112 2.50 -12.32 -1.23
C LEU A 112 3.96 -11.93 -1.43
N LEU A 113 4.25 -11.13 -2.45
CA LEU A 113 5.53 -10.45 -2.63
C LEU A 113 5.33 -8.94 -2.59
N VAL A 114 6.36 -8.22 -2.18
CA VAL A 114 6.33 -6.76 -2.07
C VAL A 114 7.47 -6.18 -2.90
N PRO A 115 7.31 -6.11 -4.26
CA PRO A 115 8.27 -5.40 -5.08
C PRO A 115 8.33 -3.91 -4.72
N VAL A 116 9.49 -3.29 -4.92
CA VAL A 116 9.81 -1.95 -4.46
C VAL A 116 10.09 -1.03 -5.64
N ILE A 117 9.35 0.09 -5.71
CA ILE A 117 9.61 1.20 -6.63
C ILE A 117 10.58 2.14 -5.91
N ARG A 118 11.83 2.22 -6.41
CA ARG A 118 12.87 3.05 -5.78
C ARG A 118 12.71 4.51 -6.15
N ASN A 119 13.06 5.42 -5.23
CA ASN A 119 12.97 6.87 -5.42
C ASN A 119 11.61 7.29 -6.02
N ALA A 120 10.54 6.73 -5.47
CA ALA A 120 9.20 6.86 -6.04
C ALA A 120 8.68 8.32 -6.03
N GLU A 121 9.15 9.15 -5.11
CA GLU A 121 8.83 10.58 -5.03
C GLU A 121 9.31 11.36 -6.25
N GLU A 122 10.47 11.00 -6.81
CA GLU A 122 11.08 11.67 -7.96
C GLU A 122 10.45 11.24 -9.30
N LYS A 123 9.76 10.11 -9.33
CA LYS A 123 9.17 9.55 -10.55
C LYS A 123 7.84 10.19 -10.92
N SER A 124 7.66 10.44 -12.20
CA SER A 124 6.36 10.83 -12.74
C SER A 124 5.33 9.68 -12.58
N LEU A 125 4.05 10.02 -12.67
CA LEU A 125 2.97 9.02 -12.64
C LEU A 125 3.13 7.95 -13.74
N LEU A 126 3.65 8.33 -14.92
CA LEU A 126 3.87 7.41 -16.03
C LEU A 126 5.02 6.44 -15.75
N GLU A 127 6.11 6.90 -15.15
CA GLU A 127 7.24 6.04 -14.74
C GLU A 127 6.82 5.07 -13.65
N ILE A 128 6.10 5.54 -12.62
CA ILE A 128 5.51 4.66 -11.58
C ILE A 128 4.58 3.62 -12.22
N SER A 129 3.71 4.03 -13.13
CA SER A 129 2.78 3.11 -13.81
C SER A 129 3.50 2.02 -14.59
N LYS A 130 4.56 2.37 -15.32
CA LYS A 130 5.38 1.43 -16.09
C LYS A 130 6.11 0.46 -15.16
N GLU A 131 6.83 0.98 -14.18
CA GLU A 131 7.64 0.17 -13.25
C GLU A 131 6.76 -0.75 -12.38
N ALA A 132 5.64 -0.22 -11.84
CA ALA A 132 4.69 -1.02 -11.08
C ALA A 132 4.11 -2.18 -11.89
N PHE A 133 3.80 -1.95 -13.18
CA PHE A 133 3.31 -3.01 -14.06
C PHE A 133 4.37 -4.08 -14.31
N GLU A 134 5.61 -3.68 -14.61
CA GLU A 134 6.74 -4.59 -14.87
C GLU A 134 7.08 -5.42 -13.62
N LEU A 135 7.19 -4.79 -12.46
CA LEU A 135 7.44 -5.44 -11.18
C LEU A 135 6.33 -6.42 -10.80
N ALA A 136 5.06 -6.01 -10.94
CA ALA A 136 3.93 -6.89 -10.66
C ALA A 136 3.88 -8.11 -11.59
N LYS A 137 4.26 -7.94 -12.87
CA LYS A 137 4.38 -9.04 -13.83
C LYS A 137 5.50 -10.00 -13.42
N LYS A 138 6.71 -9.48 -13.14
CA LYS A 138 7.84 -10.30 -12.66
C LYS A 138 7.50 -11.06 -11.39
N ALA A 139 6.79 -10.42 -10.44
CA ALA A 139 6.35 -11.07 -9.21
C ALA A 139 5.46 -12.28 -9.49
N ARG A 140 4.44 -12.13 -10.36
CA ARG A 140 3.52 -13.24 -10.73
C ARG A 140 4.21 -14.34 -11.53
N ASP A 141 5.18 -13.99 -12.37
CA ASP A 141 5.96 -14.91 -13.18
C ASP A 141 7.08 -15.62 -12.37
N GLY A 142 7.26 -15.27 -11.09
CA GLY A 142 8.34 -15.81 -10.23
C GLY A 142 9.74 -15.39 -10.68
N LYS A 143 9.87 -14.22 -11.32
CA LYS A 143 11.12 -13.70 -11.92
C LYS A 143 11.64 -12.44 -11.21
N LEU A 144 11.11 -12.12 -10.02
CA LEU A 144 11.56 -10.98 -9.25
C LEU A 144 12.95 -11.26 -8.68
N MET A 145 13.88 -10.33 -8.87
CA MET A 145 15.23 -10.42 -8.32
C MET A 145 15.24 -9.87 -6.87
N PRO A 146 16.16 -10.31 -6.00
CA PRO A 146 16.23 -9.84 -4.60
C PRO A 146 16.25 -8.30 -4.50
N GLU A 147 17.01 -7.63 -5.35
CA GLU A 147 17.13 -6.17 -5.36
C GLU A 147 15.81 -5.45 -5.69
N GLU A 148 14.85 -6.17 -6.26
CA GLU A 148 13.54 -5.61 -6.63
C GLU A 148 12.50 -5.70 -5.52
N TYR A 149 12.79 -6.38 -4.37
CA TYR A 149 11.87 -6.48 -3.22
C TYR A 149 12.53 -6.24 -1.85
N GLU A 150 13.80 -5.87 -1.84
CA GLU A 150 14.53 -5.48 -0.62
C GLU A 150 14.55 -3.95 -0.47
N ASP A 151 14.88 -3.47 0.74
CA ASP A 151 15.06 -2.06 1.08
C ASP A 151 13.86 -1.14 0.82
N GLY A 152 12.64 -1.67 0.91
CA GLY A 152 11.44 -0.86 1.00
C GLY A 152 11.44 -0.01 2.27
N THR A 153 10.89 1.21 2.19
CA THR A 153 10.76 2.12 3.34
C THR A 153 9.32 2.24 3.82
N PHE A 154 8.36 1.93 2.97
CA PHE A 154 6.93 1.93 3.26
C PHE A 154 6.20 1.04 2.25
N THR A 155 5.09 0.40 2.64
CA THR A 155 4.32 -0.48 1.76
C THR A 155 2.90 0.04 1.52
N VAL A 156 2.40 -0.14 0.29
CA VAL A 156 0.97 0.01 -0.06
C VAL A 156 0.38 -1.37 -0.36
N SER A 157 -0.74 -1.68 0.29
CA SER A 157 -1.49 -2.93 0.08
C SER A 157 -2.92 -2.61 -0.37
N ASN A 158 -3.31 -3.03 -1.57
CA ASN A 158 -4.60 -2.72 -2.15
C ASN A 158 -5.44 -3.98 -2.37
N LEU A 159 -6.56 -4.08 -1.63
CA LEU A 159 -7.56 -5.14 -1.77
C LEU A 159 -8.89 -4.63 -2.33
N GLY A 160 -8.92 -3.40 -2.84
CA GLY A 160 -10.12 -2.80 -3.42
C GLY A 160 -10.70 -3.61 -4.57
N ALA A 161 -9.85 -4.18 -5.43
CA ALA A 161 -10.28 -5.05 -6.53
C ALA A 161 -10.93 -6.37 -6.04
N ALA A 162 -10.67 -6.79 -4.82
CA ALA A 162 -11.30 -7.95 -4.18
C ALA A 162 -12.63 -7.59 -3.47
N GLY A 163 -13.05 -6.33 -3.51
CA GLY A 163 -14.31 -5.86 -2.93
C GLY A 163 -14.28 -5.66 -1.41
N ILE A 164 -13.10 -5.66 -0.78
CA ILE A 164 -12.90 -5.44 0.66
C ILE A 164 -13.06 -3.95 0.96
N ASP A 165 -13.94 -3.59 1.89
CA ASP A 165 -14.23 -2.19 2.23
C ASP A 165 -13.07 -1.51 2.97
N GLY A 166 -12.42 -2.24 3.85
CA GLY A 166 -11.24 -1.79 4.59
C GLY A 166 -10.63 -2.95 5.38
N PHE A 167 -9.35 -2.86 5.66
CA PHE A 167 -8.61 -3.85 6.45
C PHE A 167 -7.39 -3.22 7.11
N GLN A 168 -6.92 -3.84 8.18
CA GLN A 168 -5.69 -3.47 8.85
C GLN A 168 -4.56 -4.38 8.40
N ALA A 169 -3.58 -3.83 7.70
CA ALA A 169 -2.43 -4.59 7.23
C ALA A 169 -1.39 -4.78 8.35
N ILE A 170 -0.66 -5.88 8.29
CA ILE A 170 0.52 -6.10 9.14
C ILE A 170 1.69 -5.39 8.48
N ILE A 171 2.46 -4.62 9.26
CA ILE A 171 3.65 -3.93 8.78
C ILE A 171 4.66 -4.94 8.24
N ASN A 172 5.25 -4.64 7.09
CA ASN A 172 6.30 -5.45 6.47
C ASN A 172 7.67 -5.06 7.04
N PRO A 173 8.26 -5.83 7.98
CA PRO A 173 9.53 -5.43 8.60
C PRO A 173 10.65 -5.32 7.57
N PRO A 174 11.57 -4.37 7.70
CA PRO A 174 11.78 -3.43 8.81
C PRO A 174 11.12 -2.05 8.63
N GLU A 175 10.12 -1.92 7.77
CA GLU A 175 9.39 -0.67 7.53
C GLU A 175 8.64 -0.20 8.78
N ALA A 176 8.42 1.13 8.89
CA ALA A 176 7.68 1.73 10.00
C ALA A 176 6.17 1.82 9.77
N GLY A 177 5.69 1.57 8.54
CA GLY A 177 4.27 1.66 8.24
C GLY A 177 3.84 1.00 6.94
N ILE A 178 2.54 0.83 6.83
CA ILE A 178 1.85 0.28 5.66
C ILE A 178 0.50 0.95 5.49
N LEU A 179 0.15 1.29 4.25
CA LEU A 179 -1.15 1.84 3.87
C LEU A 179 -2.00 0.76 3.18
N ALA A 180 -3.14 0.44 3.77
CA ALA A 180 -4.13 -0.47 3.23
C ALA A 180 -5.25 0.30 2.52
N ILE A 181 -5.61 -0.14 1.31
CA ILE A 181 -6.59 0.49 0.43
C ILE A 181 -7.78 -0.42 0.24
N GLY A 182 -8.97 0.08 0.58
CA GLY A 182 -10.25 -0.59 0.37
C GLY A 182 -10.84 -0.38 -1.01
N ALA A 183 -12.01 -0.99 -1.23
CA ALA A 183 -12.78 -0.83 -2.45
C ALA A 183 -13.41 0.56 -2.55
N ILE A 184 -13.50 1.07 -3.78
CA ILE A 184 -14.32 2.25 -4.07
C ILE A 184 -15.76 1.77 -4.24
N LYS A 185 -16.67 2.28 -3.39
CA LYS A 185 -18.10 1.97 -3.44
C LYS A 185 -18.95 3.23 -3.33
N GLU A 186 -20.07 3.25 -4.02
CA GLU A 186 -21.05 4.32 -3.83
C GLU A 186 -21.63 4.25 -2.43
N LYS A 187 -21.54 5.37 -1.70
CA LYS A 187 -22.07 5.53 -0.33
C LYS A 187 -22.79 6.88 -0.20
N PRO A 188 -23.78 6.99 0.69
CA PRO A 188 -24.32 8.29 1.06
C PRO A 188 -23.25 9.09 1.80
N ALA A 189 -23.00 10.31 1.35
CA ALA A 189 -22.08 11.26 1.97
C ALA A 189 -22.77 12.60 2.15
N VAL A 190 -22.37 13.37 3.16
CA VAL A 190 -22.87 14.74 3.37
C VAL A 190 -21.88 15.72 2.75
N ILE A 191 -22.32 16.39 1.69
CA ILE A 191 -21.55 17.43 0.98
C ILE A 191 -22.40 18.72 1.00
N ASP A 192 -21.83 19.82 1.50
CA ASP A 192 -22.49 21.11 1.61
C ASP A 192 -23.86 21.03 2.32
N GLY A 193 -23.96 20.19 3.33
CA GLY A 193 -25.17 19.95 4.11
C GLY A 193 -26.26 19.11 3.42
N GLN A 194 -25.96 18.53 2.26
CA GLN A 194 -26.89 17.66 1.52
C GLN A 194 -26.37 16.21 1.49
N ILE A 195 -27.32 15.26 1.58
CA ILE A 195 -27.00 13.84 1.40
C ILE A 195 -26.92 13.57 -0.09
N VAL A 196 -25.74 13.15 -0.54
CA VAL A 196 -25.45 12.81 -1.95
C VAL A 196 -24.80 11.43 -2.03
N ILE A 197 -24.89 10.78 -3.20
CA ILE A 197 -24.17 9.53 -3.46
C ILE A 197 -22.77 9.89 -3.96
N ARG A 198 -21.74 9.33 -3.32
CA ARG A 198 -20.33 9.53 -3.68
C ARG A 198 -19.59 8.19 -3.74
N PRO A 199 -18.61 8.06 -4.65
CA PRO A 199 -17.69 6.92 -4.64
C PRO A 199 -16.70 7.11 -3.48
N MET A 200 -16.89 6.37 -2.39
CA MET A 200 -16.06 6.45 -1.18
C MET A 200 -15.07 5.30 -1.12
N MET A 201 -13.88 5.57 -0.59
CA MET A 201 -12.80 4.60 -0.43
C MET A 201 -12.25 4.70 1.00
N THR A 202 -12.03 3.55 1.65
CA THR A 202 -11.38 3.51 2.95
C THR A 202 -9.88 3.38 2.80
N LEU A 203 -9.14 4.25 3.51
CA LEU A 203 -7.70 4.14 3.74
C LEU A 203 -7.48 3.70 5.19
N ALA A 204 -6.59 2.73 5.42
CA ALA A 204 -6.19 2.32 6.77
C ALA A 204 -4.66 2.27 6.86
N GLY A 205 -4.08 3.14 7.70
CA GLY A 205 -2.66 3.15 8.02
C GLY A 205 -2.37 2.29 9.24
N SER A 206 -1.34 1.45 9.17
CA SER A 206 -0.75 0.75 10.32
C SER A 206 0.66 1.27 10.51
N PHE A 207 1.00 1.69 11.72
CA PHE A 207 2.29 2.32 12.02
C PHE A 207 2.94 1.70 13.26
N ASP A 208 4.28 1.69 13.28
CA ASP A 208 5.09 1.27 14.44
C ASP A 208 5.07 2.38 15.50
N HIS A 209 4.33 2.15 16.59
CA HIS A 209 4.16 3.16 17.66
C HIS A 209 5.44 3.39 18.51
N ARG A 210 6.50 2.63 18.28
CA ARG A 210 7.81 2.92 18.89
C ARG A 210 8.53 4.08 18.18
N LEU A 211 8.13 4.37 16.94
CA LEU A 211 8.75 5.36 16.06
C LEU A 211 7.78 6.49 15.69
N ILE A 212 6.52 6.15 15.46
CA ILE A 212 5.51 7.07 14.93
C ILE A 212 4.43 7.26 15.99
N ASP A 213 4.31 8.47 16.52
CA ASP A 213 3.25 8.83 17.46
C ASP A 213 1.91 9.10 16.77
N GLY A 214 0.85 9.23 17.59
CA GLY A 214 -0.50 9.41 17.11
C GLY A 214 -0.70 10.69 16.30
N GLU A 215 -0.03 11.78 16.65
CA GLU A 215 -0.16 13.06 15.97
C GLU A 215 0.47 13.00 14.57
N THR A 216 1.68 12.44 14.46
CA THR A 216 2.39 12.27 13.19
C THR A 216 1.60 11.35 12.24
N ALA A 217 1.10 10.22 12.75
CA ALA A 217 0.27 9.31 11.95
C ALA A 217 -1.04 9.96 11.49
N ALA A 218 -1.72 10.71 12.36
CA ALA A 218 -2.96 11.41 12.02
C ALA A 218 -2.74 12.50 10.95
N LYS A 219 -1.67 13.29 11.05
CA LYS A 219 -1.30 14.28 10.04
C LYS A 219 -1.00 13.64 8.69
N PHE A 220 -0.27 12.53 8.67
CA PHE A 220 -0.01 11.78 7.45
C PHE A 220 -1.31 11.25 6.82
N MET A 221 -2.20 10.64 7.62
CA MET A 221 -3.47 10.11 7.13
C MET A 221 -4.39 11.22 6.62
N ALA A 222 -4.40 12.38 7.25
CA ALA A 222 -5.13 13.55 6.76
C ALA A 222 -4.56 14.04 5.43
N ARG A 223 -3.24 14.16 5.34
CA ARG A 223 -2.56 14.65 4.13
C ARG A 223 -2.72 13.71 2.94
N ILE A 224 -2.62 12.40 3.13
CA ILE A 224 -2.85 11.45 2.03
C ILE A 224 -4.31 11.44 1.58
N SER A 225 -5.27 11.67 2.48
CA SER A 225 -6.69 11.82 2.12
C SER A 225 -6.89 13.06 1.25
N GLU A 226 -6.39 14.22 1.67
CA GLU A 226 -6.44 15.48 0.92
C GLU A 226 -5.84 15.34 -0.48
N VAL A 227 -4.62 14.76 -0.59
CA VAL A 227 -3.93 14.57 -1.86
C VAL A 227 -4.68 13.64 -2.80
N LEU A 228 -5.39 12.63 -2.29
CA LEU A 228 -6.20 11.72 -3.09
C LEU A 228 -7.55 12.33 -3.51
N GLU A 229 -8.10 13.25 -2.72
CA GLU A 229 -9.31 14.00 -3.08
C GLU A 229 -9.03 15.12 -4.09
N GLU A 230 -7.80 15.65 -4.12
CA GLU A 230 -7.40 16.77 -4.97
C GLU A 230 -6.29 16.39 -5.97
N VAL A 231 -6.45 15.29 -6.71
CA VAL A 231 -5.42 14.77 -7.63
C VAL A 231 -5.14 15.61 -8.88
N ALA A 232 -5.72 16.82 -9.01
CA ALA A 232 -5.50 17.71 -10.16
C ALA A 232 -4.01 18.11 -10.36
N TRP A 233 -3.21 18.17 -9.28
CA TRP A 233 -1.77 18.46 -9.32
C TRP A 233 -0.94 17.42 -10.11
N LEU A 234 -1.47 16.20 -10.32
CA LEU A 234 -0.81 15.18 -11.14
C LEU A 234 -0.69 15.56 -12.62
N ALA A 235 -1.38 16.62 -13.05
CA ALA A 235 -1.32 17.14 -14.42
C ALA A 235 -0.11 18.05 -14.64
N LEU A 236 0.55 18.50 -13.59
CA LEU A 236 1.74 19.34 -13.60
C LEU A 236 3.02 18.50 -13.64
#